data_91a59034ecfa9f08cfeb763454de9b6c
#
_entry.id   91a59034ecfa9f08cfeb763454de9b6c
#
_cell.length_a   1.000
_cell.length_b   1.000
_cell.length_c   1.000
_cell.angle_alpha   90.00
_cell.angle_beta   90.00
_cell.angle_gamma   90.00
#
_symmetry.space_group_name_H-M   'P 1'
#
loop_
_entity.id
_entity.type
_entity.pdbx_description
1 polymer ?
#
loop_
_entity_poly.entity_id
_entity_poly.type
_entity_poly.pdbx_seq_one_letter_code
_entity_poly.pdbx_strand_id
1 'polypeptide(L)'
;MRSSILVGATAVAFALPAVAQDKFEVKVAEFVGAQHFMTKWLVGWGEKLEKASNGRLVFKHFPGAQMAPPPAHYDLARTGQAEVSWFLHGGTPGRFPLTELISLPYVVGSAEIGTKVLNDAELRKRYLDAEHKGVKVLLLFTHQPGNVHTTKKPIRSADDMKGLRIRFAAPTIRDFVSALGGTAVGVQPGEQLEMLQKGTLDGTFIDYGGAGIAFKMGGTIKYSTEMYSYVSSFGVAMNPGFYDKLPADLKKLVDQSVVGVEKEVGEGWDALDAIGKKLLVEGGSEPIKLSAAEDARFRKVGEQVTAARIKELDDKRLPASSVYKMMKTLSERHAKSSRSFWQ
;
A
#
# COMPACT_ATOMS: atom_id res chain seq x y z
N MET A 1 73.12 4.78 -54.30
CA MET A 1 72.21 3.87 -53.64
C MET A 1 71.97 4.38 -52.21
N ARG A 2 70.83 4.98 -51.92
CA ARG A 2 70.44 5.47 -50.57
C ARG A 2 69.35 4.52 -50.05
N SER A 3 69.67 3.76 -49.02
CA SER A 3 68.71 2.86 -48.33
C SER A 3 67.99 3.68 -47.26
N SER A 4 66.65 3.77 -47.38
CA SER A 4 65.79 4.37 -46.39
C SER A 4 65.30 3.24 -45.43
N ILE A 5 65.62 3.42 -44.15
CA ILE A 5 65.13 2.51 -43.07
C ILE A 5 63.80 3.08 -42.57
N LEU A 6 62.69 2.32 -42.79
CA LEU A 6 61.37 2.60 -42.19
C LEU A 6 61.39 2.03 -40.73
N VAL A 7 61.29 2.90 -39.75
CA VAL A 7 61.03 2.50 -38.35
C VAL A 7 59.53 2.43 -38.15
N GLY A 8 58.99 1.23 -38.02
CA GLY A 8 57.60 0.99 -37.66
C GLY A 8 57.39 1.19 -36.14
N ALA A 9 56.63 2.21 -35.76
CA ALA A 9 56.20 2.39 -34.40
C ALA A 9 55.01 1.47 -34.07
N THR A 10 55.25 0.43 -33.28
CA THR A 10 54.20 -0.48 -32.78
C THR A 10 53.55 0.19 -31.56
N ALA A 11 52.32 0.69 -31.72
CA ALA A 11 51.50 1.18 -30.63
C ALA A 11 51.00 0.00 -29.78
N VAL A 12 51.52 -0.17 -28.58
CA VAL A 12 51.00 -1.13 -27.61
C VAL A 12 49.78 -0.50 -26.93
N ALA A 13 48.57 -0.92 -27.29
CA ALA A 13 47.35 -0.56 -26.61
C ALA A 13 47.30 -1.31 -25.25
N PHE A 14 47.49 -0.59 -24.18
CA PHE A 14 47.22 -1.08 -22.82
C PHE A 14 45.70 -1.23 -22.66
N ALA A 15 45.17 -2.45 -22.76
CA ALA A 15 43.85 -2.78 -22.29
C ALA A 15 43.84 -2.67 -20.76
N LEU A 16 43.25 -1.60 -20.23
CA LEU A 16 42.96 -1.51 -18.79
C LEU A 16 42.06 -2.70 -18.42
N PRO A 17 42.38 -3.47 -17.36
CA PRO A 17 41.48 -4.51 -16.90
C PRO A 17 40.13 -3.89 -16.55
N ALA A 18 39.06 -4.34 -17.19
CA ALA A 18 37.70 -4.01 -16.78
C ALA A 18 37.54 -4.56 -15.35
N VAL A 19 37.59 -3.68 -14.35
CA VAL A 19 37.26 -4.06 -12.98
C VAL A 19 35.82 -4.54 -13.01
N ALA A 20 35.62 -5.84 -12.80
CA ALA A 20 34.29 -6.43 -12.67
C ALA A 20 33.59 -5.67 -11.51
N GLN A 21 32.59 -4.86 -11.83
CA GLN A 21 31.82 -4.16 -10.82
C GLN A 21 30.96 -5.16 -10.07
N ASP A 22 31.01 -5.11 -8.73
CA ASP A 22 30.19 -5.97 -7.89
C ASP A 22 28.70 -5.80 -8.22
N LYS A 23 28.03 -6.94 -8.47
CA LYS A 23 26.59 -6.97 -8.69
C LYS A 23 25.87 -7.32 -7.39
N PHE A 24 24.78 -6.60 -7.13
CA PHE A 24 23.92 -6.78 -5.98
C PHE A 24 22.54 -7.23 -6.45
N GLU A 25 22.20 -8.48 -6.16
CA GLU A 25 20.88 -9.02 -6.47
C GLU A 25 19.86 -8.50 -5.44
N VAL A 26 18.71 -8.01 -5.92
CA VAL A 26 17.63 -7.45 -5.12
C VAL A 26 16.39 -8.29 -5.37
N LYS A 27 16.07 -9.22 -4.46
CA LYS A 27 14.79 -9.95 -4.46
C LYS A 27 13.71 -9.06 -3.90
N VAL A 28 12.64 -8.89 -4.68
CA VAL A 28 11.47 -8.07 -4.32
C VAL A 28 10.29 -8.99 -4.05
N ALA A 29 9.84 -9.05 -2.79
CA ALA A 29 8.68 -9.83 -2.38
C ALA A 29 7.40 -9.00 -2.47
N GLU A 30 6.38 -9.54 -3.16
CA GLU A 30 5.11 -8.88 -3.44
C GLU A 30 3.95 -9.84 -3.22
N PHE A 31 2.92 -9.43 -2.50
CA PHE A 31 1.81 -10.33 -2.15
C PHE A 31 0.63 -10.32 -3.13
N VAL A 32 0.61 -9.41 -4.09
CA VAL A 32 -0.39 -9.36 -5.16
C VAL A 32 0.22 -9.77 -6.51
N GLY A 33 -0.65 -10.11 -7.47
CA GLY A 33 -0.23 -10.61 -8.77
C GLY A 33 0.50 -9.57 -9.63
N ALA A 34 1.27 -10.06 -10.64
CA ALA A 34 2.11 -9.27 -11.52
C ALA A 34 1.37 -8.15 -12.30
N GLN A 35 0.07 -8.28 -12.50
CA GLN A 35 -0.73 -7.29 -13.23
C GLN A 35 -1.19 -6.11 -12.37
N HIS A 36 -0.98 -6.18 -11.06
CA HIS A 36 -1.37 -5.11 -10.15
C HIS A 36 -0.51 -3.86 -10.37
N PHE A 37 -1.13 -2.67 -10.22
CA PHE A 37 -0.44 -1.39 -10.40
C PHE A 37 0.87 -1.30 -9.60
N MET A 38 0.80 -1.62 -8.30
CA MET A 38 1.97 -1.47 -7.41
C MET A 38 3.10 -2.43 -7.78
N THR A 39 2.80 -3.67 -8.21
CA THR A 39 3.80 -4.60 -8.74
C THR A 39 4.46 -4.02 -9.99
N LYS A 40 3.68 -3.48 -10.93
CA LYS A 40 4.23 -2.82 -12.13
C LYS A 40 5.08 -1.59 -11.78
N TRP A 41 4.65 -0.82 -10.78
CA TRP A 41 5.43 0.31 -10.30
C TRP A 41 6.78 -0.14 -9.71
N LEU A 42 6.80 -1.19 -8.88
CA LEU A 42 8.02 -1.75 -8.32
C LEU A 42 8.96 -2.30 -9.41
N VAL A 43 8.42 -2.96 -10.44
CA VAL A 43 9.21 -3.40 -11.60
C VAL A 43 9.85 -2.21 -12.30
N GLY A 44 9.07 -1.18 -12.64
CA GLY A 44 9.60 0.03 -13.28
C GLY A 44 10.59 0.80 -12.40
N TRP A 45 10.38 0.81 -11.08
CA TRP A 45 11.34 1.35 -10.12
C TRP A 45 12.67 0.57 -10.14
N GLY A 46 12.61 -0.76 -10.13
CA GLY A 46 13.78 -1.62 -10.27
C GLY A 46 14.54 -1.40 -11.57
N GLU A 47 13.85 -1.37 -12.71
CA GLU A 47 14.45 -1.11 -14.03
C GLU A 47 15.16 0.26 -14.10
N LYS A 48 14.58 1.30 -13.49
CA LYS A 48 15.21 2.62 -13.37
C LYS A 48 16.52 2.54 -12.58
N LEU A 49 16.54 1.78 -11.47
CA LEU A 49 17.73 1.58 -10.64
C LEU A 49 18.78 0.69 -11.32
N GLU A 50 18.37 -0.38 -12.01
CA GLU A 50 19.30 -1.20 -12.81
C GLU A 50 20.04 -0.34 -13.84
N LYS A 51 19.28 0.48 -14.59
CA LYS A 51 19.87 1.41 -15.58
C LYS A 51 20.78 2.44 -14.93
N ALA A 52 20.35 3.09 -13.85
CA ALA A 52 21.12 4.13 -13.17
C ALA A 52 22.38 3.59 -12.50
N SER A 53 22.39 2.33 -12.09
CA SER A 53 23.55 1.66 -11.50
C SER A 53 24.47 1.00 -12.52
N ASN A 54 24.23 1.17 -13.82
CA ASN A 54 24.93 0.46 -14.91
C ASN A 54 24.90 -1.09 -14.73
N GLY A 55 23.76 -1.63 -14.30
CA GLY A 55 23.56 -3.07 -14.09
C GLY A 55 24.24 -3.64 -12.83
N ARG A 56 24.66 -2.79 -11.89
CA ARG A 56 25.20 -3.24 -10.59
C ARG A 56 24.10 -3.63 -9.60
N LEU A 57 22.93 -3.02 -9.63
CA LEU A 57 21.72 -3.52 -8.98
C LEU A 57 20.97 -4.39 -9.97
N VAL A 58 20.54 -5.58 -9.59
CA VAL A 58 19.82 -6.53 -10.44
C VAL A 58 18.57 -7.00 -9.70
N PHE A 59 17.40 -6.66 -10.21
CA PHE A 59 16.13 -6.92 -9.52
C PHE A 59 15.49 -8.24 -9.97
N LYS A 60 14.99 -9.00 -8.99
CA LYS A 60 14.19 -10.22 -9.21
C LYS A 60 12.88 -10.11 -8.46
N HIS A 61 11.76 -10.11 -9.18
CA HIS A 61 10.41 -9.95 -8.64
C HIS A 61 9.74 -11.29 -8.34
N PHE A 62 9.08 -11.37 -7.17
CA PHE A 62 8.33 -12.52 -6.67
C PHE A 62 6.90 -12.12 -6.34
N PRO A 63 6.03 -11.89 -7.36
CA PRO A 63 4.65 -11.45 -7.16
C PRO A 63 3.74 -12.59 -6.69
N GLY A 64 2.54 -12.25 -6.20
CA GLY A 64 1.50 -13.21 -5.87
C GLY A 64 1.82 -14.07 -4.65
N ALA A 65 2.49 -13.49 -3.65
CA ALA A 65 2.85 -14.17 -2.41
C ALA A 65 3.75 -15.42 -2.58
N GLN A 66 4.57 -15.47 -3.66
CA GLN A 66 5.44 -16.61 -3.93
C GLN A 66 6.47 -16.86 -2.82
N MET A 67 6.93 -15.81 -2.13
CA MET A 67 7.92 -15.98 -1.06
C MET A 67 7.28 -16.30 0.30
N ALA A 68 6.11 -15.74 0.59
CA ALA A 68 5.38 -15.97 1.84
C ALA A 68 3.97 -15.38 1.77
N PRO A 69 3.04 -15.80 2.65
CA PRO A 69 1.73 -15.15 2.78
C PRO A 69 1.85 -13.70 3.28
N PRO A 70 0.86 -12.83 3.00
CA PRO A 70 0.94 -11.38 3.28
C PRO A 70 1.39 -10.98 4.69
N PRO A 71 0.99 -11.67 5.78
CA PRO A 71 1.43 -11.31 7.14
C PRO A 71 2.94 -11.41 7.36
N ALA A 72 3.66 -12.24 6.58
CA ALA A 72 5.10 -12.45 6.73
C ALA A 72 5.96 -11.43 5.97
N HIS A 73 5.37 -10.64 5.08
CA HIS A 73 6.12 -9.78 4.15
C HIS A 73 7.02 -8.74 4.84
N TYR A 74 6.58 -8.14 5.95
CA TYR A 74 7.45 -7.27 6.73
C TYR A 74 8.71 -7.99 7.21
N ASP A 75 8.55 -9.22 7.69
CA ASP A 75 9.64 -10.01 8.23
C ASP A 75 10.58 -10.55 7.14
N LEU A 76 10.12 -10.74 5.89
CA LEU A 76 11.00 -11.06 4.76
C LEU A 76 12.11 -10.01 4.59
N ALA A 77 11.75 -8.72 4.58
CA ALA A 77 12.74 -7.64 4.52
C ALA A 77 13.55 -7.54 5.82
N ARG A 78 12.90 -7.65 6.99
CA ARG A 78 13.56 -7.52 8.28
C ARG A 78 14.65 -8.58 8.50
N THR A 79 14.41 -9.81 8.06
CA THR A 79 15.34 -10.96 8.24
C THR A 79 16.28 -11.18 7.06
N GLY A 80 16.13 -10.43 5.96
CA GLY A 80 16.96 -10.55 4.76
C GLY A 80 16.64 -11.76 3.89
N GLN A 81 15.44 -12.35 4.02
CA GLN A 81 14.94 -13.36 3.09
C GLN A 81 14.59 -12.74 1.73
N ALA A 82 14.15 -11.48 1.74
CA ALA A 82 14.06 -10.61 0.57
C ALA A 82 14.84 -9.31 0.85
N GLU A 83 15.49 -8.76 -0.15
CA GLU A 83 16.18 -7.48 -0.08
C GLU A 83 15.18 -6.32 -0.01
N VAL A 84 14.04 -6.45 -0.70
CA VAL A 84 12.92 -5.50 -0.67
C VAL A 84 11.61 -6.28 -0.49
N SER A 85 10.69 -5.73 0.30
CA SER A 85 9.35 -6.31 0.44
C SER A 85 8.29 -5.23 0.48
N TRP A 86 7.18 -5.48 -0.21
CA TRP A 86 5.94 -4.74 -0.06
C TRP A 86 5.04 -5.45 0.94
N PHE A 87 4.65 -4.76 2.01
CA PHE A 87 3.87 -5.32 3.12
C PHE A 87 2.63 -4.49 3.45
N LEU A 88 1.63 -5.14 4.04
CA LEU A 88 0.38 -4.57 4.54
C LEU A 88 0.47 -4.42 6.06
N HIS A 89 0.28 -3.22 6.62
CA HIS A 89 0.33 -3.01 8.07
C HIS A 89 -0.75 -3.81 8.82
N GLY A 90 -1.98 -3.80 8.33
CA GLY A 90 -3.09 -4.58 8.91
C GLY A 90 -2.92 -6.10 8.84
N GLY A 91 -1.96 -6.61 8.07
CA GLY A 91 -1.61 -8.03 8.01
C GLY A 91 -0.96 -8.56 9.30
N THR A 92 -0.40 -7.68 10.13
CA THR A 92 0.22 -8.00 11.42
C THR A 92 -0.39 -7.15 12.54
N PRO A 93 -1.63 -7.47 12.99
CA PRO A 93 -2.36 -6.68 13.96
C PRO A 93 -1.55 -6.34 15.22
N GLY A 94 -1.57 -5.08 15.62
CA GLY A 94 -0.88 -4.58 16.81
C GLY A 94 0.60 -4.25 16.65
N ARG A 95 1.19 -4.51 15.47
CA ARG A 95 2.59 -4.18 15.20
C ARG A 95 2.81 -2.70 14.86
N PHE A 96 1.83 -2.08 14.22
CA PHE A 96 1.91 -0.70 13.71
C PHE A 96 0.73 0.16 14.19
N PRO A 97 0.45 0.22 15.51
CA PRO A 97 -0.77 0.81 16.03
C PRO A 97 -0.93 2.30 15.70
N LEU A 98 0.16 3.08 15.61
CA LEU A 98 0.11 4.49 15.26
C LEU A 98 0.02 4.71 13.76
N THR A 99 0.73 3.93 12.96
CA THR A 99 0.64 3.99 11.49
C THR A 99 -0.77 3.62 11.02
N GLU A 100 -1.40 2.63 11.64
CA GLU A 100 -2.76 2.20 11.30
C GLU A 100 -3.86 3.23 11.65
N LEU A 101 -3.56 4.30 12.39
CA LEU A 101 -4.51 5.39 12.61
C LEU A 101 -4.94 6.08 11.31
N ILE A 102 -4.12 6.02 10.24
CA ILE A 102 -4.50 6.51 8.91
C ILE A 102 -5.70 5.74 8.33
N SER A 103 -5.89 4.48 8.75
CA SER A 103 -6.95 3.59 8.27
C SER A 103 -8.27 3.74 9.05
N LEU A 104 -8.31 4.63 10.06
CA LEU A 104 -9.55 4.97 10.75
C LEU A 104 -10.56 5.59 9.77
N PRO A 105 -11.87 5.43 10.01
CA PRO A 105 -12.88 5.95 9.10
C PRO A 105 -12.73 7.45 8.81
N TYR A 106 -12.77 7.81 7.54
CA TYR A 106 -12.79 9.20 7.05
C TYR A 106 -11.58 10.07 7.47
N VAL A 107 -10.38 9.49 7.55
CA VAL A 107 -9.13 10.23 7.84
C VAL A 107 -8.57 10.88 6.59
N VAL A 108 -8.53 10.17 5.47
CA VAL A 108 -7.99 10.66 4.20
C VAL A 108 -8.97 10.40 3.05
N GLY A 109 -9.06 11.35 2.13
CA GLY A 109 -10.01 11.31 1.03
C GLY A 109 -9.46 10.78 -0.30
N SER A 110 -8.20 10.38 -0.36
CA SER A 110 -7.57 9.74 -1.53
C SER A 110 -6.28 9.02 -1.16
N ALA A 111 -5.79 8.15 -2.04
CA ALA A 111 -4.49 7.51 -1.87
C ALA A 111 -3.34 8.52 -1.95
N GLU A 112 -3.45 9.52 -2.81
CA GLU A 112 -2.46 10.60 -2.90
C GLU A 112 -2.33 11.33 -1.56
N ILE A 113 -3.44 11.73 -0.94
CA ILE A 113 -3.43 12.39 0.36
C ILE A 113 -2.84 11.46 1.42
N GLY A 114 -3.30 10.21 1.50
CA GLY A 114 -2.82 9.24 2.49
C GLY A 114 -1.32 8.96 2.37
N THR A 115 -0.83 8.80 1.14
CA THR A 115 0.60 8.57 0.87
C THR A 115 1.44 9.77 1.28
N LYS A 116 1.02 11.00 0.96
CA LYS A 116 1.71 12.22 1.40
C LYS A 116 1.72 12.37 2.92
N VAL A 117 0.60 12.07 3.60
CA VAL A 117 0.51 12.11 5.06
C VAL A 117 1.49 11.13 5.70
N LEU A 118 1.54 9.88 5.23
CA LEU A 118 2.40 8.85 5.82
C LEU A 118 3.91 9.11 5.60
N ASN A 119 4.29 9.89 4.59
CA ASN A 119 5.68 10.24 4.31
C ASN A 119 6.06 11.64 4.80
N ASP A 120 5.17 12.35 5.52
CA ASP A 120 5.54 13.61 6.16
C ASP A 120 6.73 13.39 7.09
N ALA A 121 7.80 14.18 6.89
CA ALA A 121 9.08 13.96 7.55
C ALA A 121 8.99 14.11 9.08
N GLU A 122 8.13 15.02 9.57
CA GLU A 122 7.96 15.22 11.01
C GLU A 122 7.12 14.10 11.63
N LEU A 123 6.02 13.68 10.97
CA LEU A 123 5.18 12.56 11.41
C LEU A 123 6.02 11.26 11.47
N ARG A 124 6.79 10.97 10.43
CA ARG A 124 7.67 9.80 10.39
C ARG A 124 8.70 9.83 11.51
N LYS A 125 9.51 10.87 11.56
CA LYS A 125 10.60 10.99 12.54
C LYS A 125 10.12 10.91 13.98
N ARG A 126 8.96 11.53 14.29
CA ARG A 126 8.45 11.58 15.68
C ARG A 126 7.75 10.31 16.11
N TYR A 127 7.11 9.59 15.18
CA TYR A 127 6.17 8.53 15.56
C TYR A 127 6.30 7.26 14.74
N LEU A 128 6.28 7.35 13.40
CA LEU A 128 6.06 6.16 12.59
C LEU A 128 7.35 5.34 12.40
N ASP A 129 8.52 5.97 12.27
CA ASP A 129 9.77 5.22 12.07
C ASP A 129 10.11 4.31 13.25
N ALA A 130 9.63 4.64 14.45
CA ALA A 130 9.80 3.80 15.64
C ALA A 130 9.05 2.45 15.54
N GLU A 131 7.93 2.40 14.82
CA GLU A 131 7.18 1.16 14.58
C GLU A 131 7.82 0.28 13.50
N HIS A 132 8.62 0.87 12.63
CA HIS A 132 9.28 0.21 11.50
C HIS A 132 10.73 -0.22 11.80
N LYS A 133 11.06 -0.44 13.08
CA LYS A 133 12.41 -0.87 13.48
C LYS A 133 12.79 -2.21 12.83
N GLY A 134 14.05 -2.27 12.38
CA GLY A 134 14.62 -3.46 11.76
C GLY A 134 14.47 -3.53 10.24
N VAL A 135 13.88 -2.51 9.62
CA VAL A 135 13.89 -2.32 8.17
C VAL A 135 14.25 -0.88 7.80
N LYS A 136 14.75 -0.68 6.58
CA LYS A 136 14.83 0.63 5.95
C LYS A 136 13.54 0.88 5.19
N VAL A 137 12.68 1.75 5.70
CA VAL A 137 11.45 2.14 4.99
C VAL A 137 11.82 2.96 3.76
N LEU A 138 11.39 2.51 2.59
CA LEU A 138 11.55 3.22 1.33
C LEU A 138 10.35 4.13 1.06
N LEU A 139 9.14 3.61 1.26
CA LEU A 139 7.89 4.34 1.01
C LEU A 139 6.78 3.77 1.90
N LEU A 140 5.98 4.64 2.49
CA LEU A 140 4.68 4.30 3.08
C LEU A 140 3.57 4.84 2.17
N PHE A 141 2.47 4.11 2.00
CA PHE A 141 1.39 4.54 1.13
C PHE A 141 0.05 3.92 1.50
N THR A 142 -1.02 4.43 0.89
CA THR A 142 -2.37 3.89 1.05
C THR A 142 -2.95 3.53 -0.31
N HIS A 143 -3.95 2.64 -0.35
CA HIS A 143 -4.84 2.54 -1.50
C HIS A 143 -5.88 3.69 -1.47
N GLN A 144 -6.63 3.86 -2.58
CA GLN A 144 -7.77 4.79 -2.63
C GLN A 144 -8.85 4.38 -1.61
N PRO A 145 -9.66 5.33 -1.11
CA PRO A 145 -10.66 5.01 -0.11
C PRO A 145 -11.62 3.90 -0.55
N GLY A 146 -11.83 2.96 0.37
CA GLY A 146 -12.62 1.76 0.14
C GLY A 146 -14.10 1.92 0.48
N ASN A 147 -14.87 0.99 -0.06
CA ASN A 147 -16.31 0.91 -0.02
C ASN A 147 -16.76 -0.43 0.59
N VAL A 148 -18.05 -0.58 0.89
CA VAL A 148 -18.60 -1.88 1.24
C VAL A 148 -19.29 -2.48 0.02
N HIS A 149 -18.91 -3.73 -0.28
CA HIS A 149 -19.46 -4.50 -1.39
C HIS A 149 -20.20 -5.73 -0.86
N THR A 150 -21.37 -6.04 -1.40
CA THR A 150 -22.18 -7.18 -0.96
C THR A 150 -22.65 -8.05 -2.13
N THR A 151 -22.97 -9.33 -1.80
CA THR A 151 -23.37 -10.32 -2.82
C THR A 151 -24.88 -10.44 -2.98
N LYS A 152 -25.68 -10.11 -1.95
CA LYS A 152 -27.13 -10.36 -1.95
C LYS A 152 -27.97 -9.17 -1.50
N LYS A 153 -27.56 -8.48 -0.46
CA LYS A 153 -28.34 -7.40 0.18
C LYS A 153 -27.70 -6.04 -0.10
N PRO A 154 -28.43 -5.07 -0.69
CA PRO A 154 -27.92 -3.71 -0.82
C PRO A 154 -27.81 -3.05 0.56
N ILE A 155 -26.78 -2.21 0.74
CA ILE A 155 -26.62 -1.37 1.93
C ILE A 155 -26.96 0.05 1.52
N ARG A 156 -28.14 0.53 1.91
CA ARG A 156 -28.66 1.90 1.66
C ARG A 156 -28.74 2.73 2.92
N SER A 157 -28.63 2.06 4.07
CA SER A 157 -28.63 2.68 5.41
C SER A 157 -27.66 1.98 6.35
N ALA A 158 -27.29 2.65 7.46
CA ALA A 158 -26.45 2.04 8.49
C ALA A 158 -27.10 0.77 9.10
N ASP A 159 -28.44 0.73 9.19
CA ASP A 159 -29.14 -0.42 9.73
C ASP A 159 -29.06 -1.67 8.83
N ASP A 160 -28.78 -1.50 7.53
CA ASP A 160 -28.60 -2.62 6.60
C ASP A 160 -27.35 -3.46 6.86
N MET A 161 -26.40 -2.92 7.61
CA MET A 161 -25.21 -3.63 8.02
C MET A 161 -25.46 -4.72 9.07
N LYS A 162 -26.58 -4.60 9.82
CA LYS A 162 -26.88 -5.51 10.94
C LYS A 162 -26.94 -6.98 10.50
N GLY A 163 -26.19 -7.82 11.20
CA GLY A 163 -26.13 -9.26 11.02
C GLY A 163 -25.38 -9.74 9.77
N LEU A 164 -24.86 -8.84 8.92
CA LEU A 164 -24.04 -9.24 7.77
C LEU A 164 -22.64 -9.65 8.20
N ARG A 165 -22.12 -10.71 7.62
CA ARG A 165 -20.73 -11.17 7.78
C ARG A 165 -19.87 -10.42 6.76
N ILE A 166 -19.13 -9.45 7.25
CA ILE A 166 -18.35 -8.53 6.40
C ILE A 166 -16.86 -8.71 6.65
N ARG A 167 -16.13 -8.97 5.58
CA ARG A 167 -14.65 -9.04 5.63
C ARG A 167 -14.05 -7.67 5.91
N PHE A 168 -13.01 -7.66 6.74
CA PHE A 168 -12.19 -6.48 6.99
C PHE A 168 -10.70 -6.71 6.65
N ALA A 169 -9.98 -5.64 6.30
CA ALA A 169 -8.56 -5.68 5.98
C ALA A 169 -7.66 -5.22 7.15
N ALA A 170 -8.19 -4.47 8.11
CA ALA A 170 -7.45 -3.87 9.22
C ALA A 170 -8.31 -3.84 10.49
N PRO A 171 -7.70 -3.88 11.70
CA PRO A 171 -8.41 -3.82 12.98
C PRO A 171 -9.38 -2.63 13.10
N THR A 172 -9.02 -1.48 12.56
CA THR A 172 -9.88 -0.28 12.53
C THR A 172 -11.20 -0.51 11.79
N ILE A 173 -11.16 -1.31 10.71
CA ILE A 173 -12.37 -1.65 9.93
C ILE A 173 -13.18 -2.75 10.61
N ARG A 174 -12.52 -3.68 11.33
CA ARG A 174 -13.21 -4.62 12.21
C ARG A 174 -14.11 -3.87 13.19
N ASP A 175 -13.55 -2.87 13.84
CA ASP A 175 -14.26 -2.11 14.86
C ASP A 175 -15.42 -1.28 14.23
N PHE A 176 -15.24 -0.77 13.02
CA PHE A 176 -16.27 -0.05 12.28
C PHE A 176 -17.42 -0.96 11.85
N VAL A 177 -17.13 -2.14 11.30
CA VAL A 177 -18.15 -3.16 10.96
C VAL A 177 -18.94 -3.56 12.20
N SER A 178 -18.26 -3.83 13.33
CA SER A 178 -18.90 -4.22 14.58
C SER A 178 -19.79 -3.10 15.15
N ALA A 179 -19.35 -1.86 15.09
CA ALA A 179 -20.13 -0.71 15.55
C ALA A 179 -21.39 -0.46 14.69
N LEU A 180 -21.37 -0.88 13.42
CA LEU A 180 -22.53 -0.86 12.52
C LEU A 180 -23.45 -2.09 12.72
N GLY A 181 -23.15 -2.98 13.66
CA GLY A 181 -23.96 -4.17 13.96
C GLY A 181 -23.71 -5.37 13.03
N GLY A 182 -22.69 -5.30 12.19
CA GLY A 182 -22.22 -6.42 11.37
C GLY A 182 -21.30 -7.37 12.15
N THR A 183 -21.15 -8.58 11.62
CA THR A 183 -20.14 -9.55 12.09
C THR A 183 -18.87 -9.37 11.29
N ALA A 184 -17.83 -8.87 11.92
CA ALA A 184 -16.54 -8.65 11.28
C ALA A 184 -15.76 -9.97 11.14
N VAL A 185 -15.33 -10.31 9.93
CA VAL A 185 -14.60 -11.53 9.61
C VAL A 185 -13.23 -11.21 9.05
N GLY A 186 -12.16 -11.67 9.71
CA GLY A 186 -10.78 -11.52 9.27
C GLY A 186 -10.42 -12.57 8.23
N VAL A 187 -10.17 -12.15 7.00
CA VAL A 187 -9.83 -13.03 5.87
C VAL A 187 -8.72 -12.41 5.05
N GLN A 188 -7.75 -13.25 4.64
CA GLN A 188 -6.68 -12.80 3.76
C GLN A 188 -7.21 -12.30 2.42
N PRO A 189 -6.56 -11.31 1.79
CA PRO A 189 -7.08 -10.70 0.56
C PRO A 189 -7.39 -11.70 -0.57
N GLY A 190 -6.58 -12.75 -0.74
CA GLY A 190 -6.76 -13.76 -1.79
C GLY A 190 -7.91 -14.75 -1.57
N GLU A 191 -8.37 -14.91 -0.32
CA GLU A 191 -9.40 -15.92 0.05
C GLU A 191 -10.83 -15.37 -0.05
N GLN A 192 -10.99 -14.05 -0.04
CA GLN A 192 -12.30 -13.41 0.10
C GLN A 192 -13.27 -13.70 -1.05
N LEU A 193 -12.78 -13.81 -2.29
CA LEU A 193 -13.63 -14.11 -3.46
C LEU A 193 -14.32 -15.47 -3.30
N GLU A 194 -13.57 -16.51 -2.95
CA GLU A 194 -14.12 -17.85 -2.75
C GLU A 194 -15.15 -17.86 -1.61
N MET A 195 -14.87 -17.18 -0.50
CA MET A 195 -15.79 -17.09 0.62
C MET A 195 -17.08 -16.33 0.30
N LEU A 196 -17.00 -15.27 -0.52
CA LEU A 196 -18.18 -14.56 -1.05
C LEU A 196 -19.01 -15.46 -1.98
N GLN A 197 -18.36 -16.22 -2.87
CA GLN A 197 -19.04 -17.16 -3.78
C GLN A 197 -19.72 -18.31 -3.03
N LYS A 198 -19.08 -18.85 -1.99
CA LYS A 198 -19.66 -19.88 -1.12
C LYS A 198 -20.73 -19.34 -0.15
N GLY A 199 -20.89 -18.02 -0.05
CA GLY A 199 -21.85 -17.40 0.87
C GLY A 199 -21.46 -17.51 2.34
N THR A 200 -20.20 -17.79 2.66
CA THR A 200 -19.65 -17.71 4.03
C THR A 200 -19.36 -16.28 4.46
N LEU A 201 -19.19 -15.37 3.50
CA LEU A 201 -19.22 -13.92 3.65
C LEU A 201 -20.43 -13.35 2.89
N ASP A 202 -21.04 -12.30 3.44
CA ASP A 202 -22.13 -11.56 2.81
C ASP A 202 -21.59 -10.33 2.05
N GLY A 203 -20.41 -9.86 2.45
CA GLY A 203 -19.76 -8.72 1.82
C GLY A 203 -18.31 -8.52 2.28
N THR A 204 -17.69 -7.48 1.74
CA THR A 204 -16.31 -7.10 2.03
C THR A 204 -16.14 -5.59 2.02
N PHE A 205 -15.33 -5.07 2.94
CA PHE A 205 -14.74 -3.75 2.82
C PHE A 205 -13.47 -3.85 1.98
N ILE A 206 -13.48 -3.18 0.82
CA ILE A 206 -12.35 -3.09 -0.10
C ILE A 206 -12.56 -1.89 -1.03
N ASP A 207 -11.49 -1.41 -1.64
CA ASP A 207 -11.56 -0.40 -2.69
C ASP A 207 -11.99 -1.00 -4.03
N TYR A 208 -12.46 -0.15 -4.95
CA TYR A 208 -12.90 -0.61 -6.27
C TYR A 208 -11.78 -1.26 -7.09
N GLY A 209 -10.55 -0.73 -7.01
CA GLY A 209 -9.40 -1.31 -7.69
C GLY A 209 -9.08 -2.72 -7.18
N GLY A 210 -9.11 -2.91 -5.87
CA GLY A 210 -8.99 -4.22 -5.24
C GLY A 210 -10.08 -5.17 -5.68
N ALA A 211 -11.35 -4.77 -5.57
CA ALA A 211 -12.48 -5.61 -5.91
C ALA A 211 -12.55 -5.97 -7.40
N GLY A 212 -12.40 -4.98 -8.29
CA GLY A 212 -12.58 -5.18 -9.73
C GLY A 212 -11.34 -5.73 -10.44
N ILE A 213 -10.14 -5.25 -10.08
CA ILE A 213 -8.91 -5.56 -10.82
C ILE A 213 -8.12 -6.66 -10.13
N ALA A 214 -7.72 -6.43 -8.85
CA ALA A 214 -6.80 -7.33 -8.16
C ALA A 214 -7.43 -8.70 -7.86
N PHE A 215 -8.66 -8.72 -7.36
CA PHE A 215 -9.35 -9.94 -6.92
C PHE A 215 -10.51 -10.36 -7.83
N LYS A 216 -10.75 -9.64 -8.94
CA LYS A 216 -11.68 -10.02 -10.03
C LYS A 216 -13.08 -10.44 -9.53
N MET A 217 -13.68 -9.65 -8.64
CA MET A 217 -14.96 -9.95 -8.00
C MET A 217 -16.18 -9.63 -8.87
N GLY A 218 -15.99 -9.20 -10.13
CA GLY A 218 -17.04 -9.01 -11.10
C GLY A 218 -17.91 -10.28 -11.23
N GLY A 219 -19.23 -10.12 -11.33
CA GLY A 219 -20.17 -11.25 -11.33
C GLY A 219 -20.54 -11.79 -9.93
N THR A 220 -19.67 -11.67 -8.94
CA THR A 220 -19.94 -12.08 -7.55
C THR A 220 -20.56 -10.94 -6.73
N ILE A 221 -19.97 -9.75 -6.78
CA ILE A 221 -20.50 -8.54 -6.13
C ILE A 221 -21.73 -8.06 -6.88
N LYS A 222 -22.84 -7.84 -6.15
CA LYS A 222 -24.11 -7.34 -6.70
C LYS A 222 -24.40 -5.89 -6.30
N TYR A 223 -23.86 -5.43 -5.19
CA TYR A 223 -24.07 -4.07 -4.70
C TYR A 223 -22.77 -3.48 -4.19
N SER A 224 -22.51 -2.22 -4.51
CA SER A 224 -21.34 -1.48 -4.11
C SER A 224 -21.78 -0.15 -3.48
N THR A 225 -21.80 -0.07 -2.16
CA THR A 225 -22.20 1.17 -1.45
C THR A 225 -21.01 2.11 -1.32
N GLU A 226 -21.12 3.26 -1.99
CA GLU A 226 -20.06 4.25 -2.11
C GLU A 226 -19.98 5.10 -0.84
N MET A 227 -19.09 4.71 0.05
CA MET A 227 -18.82 5.40 1.31
C MET A 227 -17.47 6.12 1.28
N TYR A 228 -16.51 5.58 0.53
CA TYR A 228 -15.12 6.05 0.52
C TYR A 228 -14.58 6.28 1.92
N SER A 229 -14.81 5.29 2.80
CA SER A 229 -14.75 5.48 4.25
C SER A 229 -13.40 5.16 4.88
N TYR A 230 -12.54 4.40 4.23
CA TYR A 230 -11.29 3.96 4.83
C TYR A 230 -10.20 3.72 3.79
N VAL A 231 -8.97 3.69 4.25
CA VAL A 231 -7.83 3.18 3.48
C VAL A 231 -7.13 2.07 4.24
N SER A 232 -6.45 1.15 3.56
CA SER A 232 -5.41 0.34 4.19
C SER A 232 -4.06 0.99 3.93
N SER A 233 -3.14 0.87 4.89
CA SER A 233 -1.79 1.37 4.76
C SER A 233 -0.80 0.25 4.46
N PHE A 234 0.19 0.58 3.66
CA PHE A 234 1.23 -0.32 3.19
C PHE A 234 2.61 0.32 3.33
N GLY A 235 3.65 -0.51 3.23
CA GLY A 235 5.00 -0.04 3.10
C GLY A 235 5.81 -0.85 2.09
N VAL A 236 6.79 -0.19 1.49
CA VAL A 236 7.92 -0.83 0.81
C VAL A 236 9.14 -0.61 1.68
N ALA A 237 9.79 -1.70 2.06
CA ALA A 237 10.97 -1.65 2.92
C ALA A 237 12.11 -2.48 2.35
N MET A 238 13.34 -2.05 2.64
CA MET A 238 14.57 -2.74 2.29
C MET A 238 15.22 -3.33 3.55
N ASN A 239 15.88 -4.48 3.38
CA ASN A 239 16.69 -5.07 4.44
C ASN A 239 17.87 -4.15 4.80
N PRO A 240 18.05 -3.78 6.08
CA PRO A 240 19.13 -2.89 6.49
C PRO A 240 20.51 -3.48 6.21
N GLY A 241 20.70 -4.77 6.49
CA GLY A 241 21.99 -5.43 6.27
C GLY A 241 22.40 -5.52 4.80
N PHE A 242 21.41 -5.61 3.88
CA PHE A 242 21.67 -5.47 2.45
C PHE A 242 22.03 -4.03 2.10
N TYR A 243 21.23 -3.06 2.54
CA TYR A 243 21.49 -1.64 2.28
C TYR A 243 22.89 -1.23 2.78
N ASP A 244 23.29 -1.67 3.97
CA ASP A 244 24.57 -1.31 4.57
C ASP A 244 25.78 -1.83 3.76
N LYS A 245 25.62 -2.94 3.04
CA LYS A 245 26.65 -3.50 2.13
C LYS A 245 26.78 -2.74 0.82
N LEU A 246 25.79 -1.95 0.43
CA LEU A 246 25.86 -1.19 -0.82
C LEU A 246 26.95 -0.12 -0.74
N PRO A 247 27.74 0.10 -1.81
CA PRO A 247 28.62 1.25 -1.95
C PRO A 247 27.85 2.58 -1.84
N ALA A 248 28.54 3.64 -1.48
CA ALA A 248 27.92 4.95 -1.21
C ALA A 248 27.11 5.51 -2.41
N ASP A 249 27.58 5.29 -3.62
CA ASP A 249 26.90 5.71 -4.85
C ASP A 249 25.59 4.96 -5.05
N LEU A 250 25.56 3.64 -4.81
CA LEU A 250 24.32 2.83 -4.90
C LEU A 250 23.36 3.17 -3.75
N LYS A 251 23.84 3.42 -2.53
CA LYS A 251 23.00 3.95 -1.44
C LYS A 251 22.30 5.24 -1.85
N LYS A 252 23.07 6.16 -2.42
CA LYS A 252 22.51 7.44 -2.91
C LYS A 252 21.46 7.24 -3.99
N LEU A 253 21.67 6.32 -4.94
CA LEU A 253 20.67 5.99 -5.96
C LEU A 253 19.37 5.46 -5.33
N VAL A 254 19.48 4.52 -4.39
CA VAL A 254 18.32 3.96 -3.68
C VAL A 254 17.58 5.07 -2.92
N ASP A 255 18.29 5.90 -2.15
CA ASP A 255 17.68 6.96 -1.36
C ASP A 255 16.97 8.00 -2.22
N GLN A 256 17.57 8.38 -3.34
CA GLN A 256 17.00 9.38 -4.25
C GLN A 256 15.84 8.83 -5.07
N SER A 257 15.80 7.52 -5.32
CA SER A 257 14.78 6.89 -6.16
C SER A 257 13.35 6.93 -5.58
N VAL A 258 13.23 7.19 -4.29
CA VAL A 258 11.95 7.25 -3.57
C VAL A 258 11.59 8.66 -3.07
N VAL A 259 12.36 9.67 -3.46
CA VAL A 259 12.07 11.07 -3.09
C VAL A 259 11.04 11.65 -4.05
N GLY A 260 9.93 12.16 -3.52
CA GLY A 260 8.89 12.83 -4.29
C GLY A 260 7.98 11.90 -5.09
N VAL A 261 8.03 10.57 -4.85
CA VAL A 261 7.17 9.59 -5.57
C VAL A 261 5.76 9.49 -4.98
N GLU A 262 5.47 10.16 -3.88
CA GLU A 262 4.21 10.05 -3.14
C GLU A 262 3.01 10.41 -4.00
N LYS A 263 3.18 11.43 -4.87
CA LYS A 263 2.15 11.85 -5.81
C LYS A 263 1.92 10.78 -6.88
N GLU A 264 2.99 10.30 -7.53
CA GLU A 264 2.92 9.28 -8.59
C GLU A 264 2.24 8.01 -8.08
N VAL A 265 2.67 7.52 -6.92
CA VAL A 265 2.11 6.30 -6.31
C VAL A 265 0.66 6.51 -5.89
N GLY A 266 0.35 7.63 -5.24
CA GLY A 266 -1.01 7.93 -4.79
C GLY A 266 -1.99 8.11 -5.96
N GLU A 267 -1.65 8.91 -6.97
CA GLU A 267 -2.47 9.10 -8.17
C GLU A 267 -2.68 7.78 -8.94
N GLY A 268 -1.64 6.93 -8.99
CA GLY A 268 -1.72 5.62 -9.62
C GLY A 268 -2.73 4.71 -8.90
N TRP A 269 -2.78 4.72 -7.57
CA TRP A 269 -3.80 4.02 -6.82
C TRP A 269 -5.19 4.63 -7.03
N ASP A 270 -5.32 5.95 -6.96
CA ASP A 270 -6.60 6.64 -7.15
C ASP A 270 -7.20 6.40 -8.55
N ALA A 271 -6.36 6.22 -9.57
CA ALA A 271 -6.79 5.90 -10.93
C ALA A 271 -7.45 4.51 -11.05
N LEU A 272 -7.14 3.58 -10.15
CA LEU A 272 -7.73 2.24 -10.16
C LEU A 272 -9.22 2.25 -9.78
N ASP A 273 -9.70 3.29 -9.09
CA ASP A 273 -11.09 3.39 -8.64
C ASP A 273 -12.08 3.31 -9.81
N ALA A 274 -11.92 4.19 -10.81
CA ALA A 274 -12.79 4.24 -11.97
C ALA A 274 -12.75 2.94 -12.79
N ILE A 275 -11.56 2.34 -12.94
CA ILE A 275 -11.38 1.11 -13.71
C ILE A 275 -12.04 -0.07 -12.96
N GLY A 276 -11.79 -0.19 -11.67
CA GLY A 276 -12.36 -1.25 -10.84
C GLY A 276 -13.88 -1.15 -10.73
N LYS A 277 -14.41 0.09 -10.55
CA LYS A 277 -15.86 0.35 -10.59
C LYS A 277 -16.49 -0.10 -11.91
N LYS A 278 -15.89 0.27 -13.04
CA LYS A 278 -16.36 -0.15 -14.36
C LYS A 278 -16.44 -1.67 -14.47
N LEU A 279 -15.40 -2.39 -14.06
CA LEU A 279 -15.37 -3.86 -14.11
C LEU A 279 -16.45 -4.51 -13.23
N LEU A 280 -16.73 -3.96 -12.03
CA LEU A 280 -17.81 -4.46 -11.19
C LEU A 280 -19.17 -4.20 -11.78
N VAL A 281 -19.42 -3.01 -12.36
CA VAL A 281 -20.68 -2.66 -13.03
C VAL A 281 -20.92 -3.53 -14.25
N GLU A 282 -19.91 -3.76 -15.10
CA GLU A 282 -19.98 -4.70 -16.23
C GLU A 282 -20.25 -6.14 -15.74
N GLY A 283 -19.79 -6.51 -14.55
CA GLY A 283 -20.12 -7.77 -13.88
C GLY A 283 -21.51 -7.81 -13.20
N GLY A 284 -22.30 -6.75 -13.34
CA GLY A 284 -23.68 -6.66 -12.83
C GLY A 284 -23.80 -6.11 -11.40
N SER A 285 -22.79 -5.41 -10.89
CA SER A 285 -22.87 -4.70 -9.61
C SER A 285 -23.59 -3.35 -9.75
N GLU A 286 -24.53 -3.07 -8.86
CA GLU A 286 -25.20 -1.78 -8.72
C GLU A 286 -24.38 -0.86 -7.78
N PRO A 287 -23.84 0.28 -8.25
CA PRO A 287 -23.30 1.30 -7.38
C PRO A 287 -24.41 2.01 -6.61
N ILE A 288 -24.29 2.08 -5.29
CA ILE A 288 -25.27 2.71 -4.41
C ILE A 288 -24.63 3.97 -3.82
N LYS A 289 -25.22 5.12 -4.11
CA LYS A 289 -24.89 6.39 -3.46
C LYS A 289 -25.78 6.57 -2.23
N LEU A 290 -25.17 6.78 -1.08
CA LEU A 290 -25.89 7.08 0.16
C LEU A 290 -26.61 8.42 0.08
N SER A 291 -27.76 8.54 0.74
CA SER A 291 -28.36 9.84 1.04
C SER A 291 -27.45 10.62 2.00
N ALA A 292 -27.52 11.94 1.99
CA ALA A 292 -26.73 12.78 2.91
C ALA A 292 -27.00 12.43 4.39
N ALA A 293 -28.23 12.06 4.73
CA ALA A 293 -28.58 11.65 6.08
C ALA A 293 -27.91 10.33 6.49
N GLU A 294 -27.88 9.33 5.58
CA GLU A 294 -27.25 8.07 5.87
C GLU A 294 -25.71 8.17 5.86
N ASP A 295 -25.13 8.95 4.92
CA ASP A 295 -23.67 9.22 4.97
C ASP A 295 -23.28 9.87 6.31
N ALA A 296 -24.07 10.82 6.81
CA ALA A 296 -23.84 11.44 8.12
C ALA A 296 -23.95 10.41 9.27
N ARG A 297 -24.87 9.43 9.19
CA ARG A 297 -24.96 8.35 10.18
C ARG A 297 -23.71 7.45 10.18
N PHE A 298 -23.24 7.04 9.01
CA PHE A 298 -21.99 6.27 8.89
C PHE A 298 -20.78 7.04 9.43
N ARG A 299 -20.67 8.34 9.10
CA ARG A 299 -19.60 9.22 9.63
C ARG A 299 -19.64 9.30 11.15
N LYS A 300 -20.82 9.47 11.73
CA LYS A 300 -20.99 9.52 13.19
C LYS A 300 -20.52 8.23 13.87
N VAL A 301 -20.84 7.06 13.30
CA VAL A 301 -20.31 5.78 13.81
C VAL A 301 -18.79 5.72 13.64
N GLY A 302 -18.26 6.20 12.51
CA GLY A 302 -16.82 6.30 12.28
C GLY A 302 -16.11 7.17 13.32
N GLU A 303 -16.69 8.31 13.69
CA GLU A 303 -16.17 9.18 14.76
C GLU A 303 -16.13 8.49 16.12
N GLN A 304 -17.17 7.73 16.46
CA GLN A 304 -17.23 6.96 17.71
C GLN A 304 -16.13 5.89 17.77
N VAL A 305 -15.95 5.13 16.67
CA VAL A 305 -14.88 4.13 16.55
C VAL A 305 -13.51 4.78 16.66
N THR A 306 -13.33 5.91 15.99
CA THR A 306 -12.08 6.68 16.02
C THR A 306 -11.76 7.14 17.45
N ALA A 307 -12.71 7.72 18.15
CA ALA A 307 -12.53 8.19 19.53
C ALA A 307 -12.19 7.02 20.48
N ALA A 308 -12.90 5.89 20.34
CA ALA A 308 -12.64 4.69 21.15
C ALA A 308 -11.24 4.13 20.89
N ARG A 309 -10.80 4.05 19.61
CA ARG A 309 -9.48 3.53 19.26
C ARG A 309 -8.35 4.43 19.74
N ILE A 310 -8.50 5.74 19.60
CA ILE A 310 -7.51 6.71 20.08
C ILE A 310 -7.38 6.58 21.59
N LYS A 311 -8.50 6.55 22.32
CA LYS A 311 -8.49 6.38 23.78
C LYS A 311 -7.80 5.07 24.21
N GLU A 312 -8.12 3.96 23.55
CA GLU A 312 -7.48 2.64 23.82
C GLU A 312 -5.96 2.71 23.73
N LEU A 313 -5.45 3.39 22.70
CA LEU A 313 -4.01 3.51 22.47
C LEU A 313 -3.35 4.49 23.43
N ASP A 314 -4.01 5.61 23.74
CA ASP A 314 -3.52 6.57 24.74
C ASP A 314 -3.46 5.94 26.14
N ASP A 315 -4.47 5.13 26.50
CA ASP A 315 -4.48 4.35 27.78
C ASP A 315 -3.29 3.36 27.85
N LYS A 316 -2.82 2.86 26.68
CA LYS A 316 -1.59 2.07 26.53
C LYS A 316 -0.31 2.89 26.48
N ARG A 317 -0.39 4.20 26.74
CA ARG A 317 0.72 5.17 26.69
C ARG A 317 1.35 5.35 25.29
N LEU A 318 0.59 5.07 24.24
CA LEU A 318 0.96 5.42 22.88
C LEU A 318 0.38 6.81 22.56
N PRO A 319 1.11 7.71 21.86
CA PRO A 319 0.67 9.10 21.64
C PRO A 319 -0.38 9.21 20.52
N ALA A 320 -1.45 8.39 20.56
CA ALA A 320 -2.42 8.24 19.49
C ALA A 320 -3.18 9.54 19.19
N SER A 321 -3.60 10.28 20.22
CA SER A 321 -4.25 11.59 20.05
C SER A 321 -3.37 12.57 19.27
N SER A 322 -2.07 12.61 19.58
CA SER A 322 -1.12 13.52 18.90
C SER A 322 -0.91 13.11 17.44
N VAL A 323 -0.73 11.81 17.19
CA VAL A 323 -0.53 11.26 15.84
C VAL A 323 -1.79 11.49 14.99
N TYR A 324 -2.95 11.16 15.51
CA TYR A 324 -4.22 11.37 14.79
C TYR A 324 -4.46 12.83 14.44
N LYS A 325 -4.26 13.74 15.40
CA LYS A 325 -4.37 15.18 15.17
C LYS A 325 -3.43 15.65 14.06
N MET A 326 -2.19 15.17 14.08
CA MET A 326 -1.21 15.51 13.04
C MET A 326 -1.62 14.95 11.68
N MET A 327 -2.06 13.68 11.59
CA MET A 327 -2.57 13.07 10.35
C MET A 327 -3.76 13.85 9.78
N LYS A 328 -4.72 14.27 10.62
CA LYS A 328 -5.87 15.09 10.20
C LYS A 328 -5.42 16.44 9.64
N THR A 329 -4.56 17.16 10.34
CA THR A 329 -4.02 18.44 9.88
C THR A 329 -3.29 18.31 8.54
N LEU A 330 -2.48 17.27 8.37
CA LEU A 330 -1.77 16.98 7.12
C LEU A 330 -2.76 16.60 6.00
N SER A 331 -3.78 15.78 6.30
CA SER A 331 -4.83 15.40 5.35
C SER A 331 -5.57 16.65 4.82
N GLU A 332 -5.98 17.55 5.70
CA GLU A 332 -6.65 18.81 5.34
C GLU A 332 -5.74 19.74 4.52
N ARG A 333 -4.44 19.79 4.84
CA ARG A 333 -3.44 20.54 4.07
C ARG A 333 -3.34 20.01 2.65
N HIS A 334 -3.16 18.69 2.49
CA HIS A 334 -2.97 18.08 1.18
C HIS A 334 -4.26 18.04 0.34
N ALA A 335 -5.43 17.97 0.96
CA ALA A 335 -6.72 18.04 0.26
C ALA A 335 -6.93 19.33 -0.54
N LYS A 336 -6.19 20.42 -0.22
CA LYS A 336 -6.25 21.68 -0.97
C LYS A 336 -5.62 21.60 -2.37
N SER A 337 -4.74 20.63 -2.62
CA SER A 337 -3.99 20.48 -3.87
C SER A 337 -4.05 19.08 -4.48
N SER A 338 -4.77 18.16 -3.86
CA SER A 338 -4.93 16.77 -4.30
C SER A 338 -6.41 16.44 -4.47
N ARG A 339 -6.73 15.50 -5.35
CA ARG A 339 -8.09 14.98 -5.51
C ARG A 339 -8.59 14.39 -4.19
N SER A 340 -9.88 14.52 -3.94
CA SER A 340 -10.57 13.82 -2.84
C SER A 340 -11.85 13.17 -3.37
N PHE A 341 -12.13 11.94 -2.94
CA PHE A 341 -13.37 11.22 -3.26
C PHE A 341 -14.58 11.72 -2.44
N TRP A 342 -14.37 12.65 -1.51
CA TRP A 342 -15.42 13.24 -0.68
C TRP A 342 -15.98 14.56 -1.24
N GLN A 343 -15.43 15.05 -2.37
CA GLN A 343 -15.84 16.33 -3.01
C GLN A 343 -16.84 16.09 -4.13
#